data_d3c556e560b3bf914da16bbcd5764c17
#
_entry.id   d3c556e560b3bf914da16bbcd5764c17
#
_cell.length_a   1.000
_cell.length_b   1.000
_cell.length_c   1.000
_cell.angle_alpha   90.00
_cell.angle_beta   90.00
_cell.angle_gamma   90.00
#
_symmetry.space_group_name_H-M   'P 1'
#
loop_
_entity.id
_entity.type
_entity.pdbx_description
1 polymer ?
#
loop_
_entity_poly.entity_id
_entity_poly.type
_entity_poly.pdbx_seq_one_letter_code
_entity_poly.pdbx_strand_id
1 'polypeptide(L)'
;MNTAILDELSLLNTALSKEYNKFLTQTLEEHLPEAGRLQVLRIYQAYCYVVEQENYTAFKILNSSNAFKEHFHLIIGFIYSFKNISLKLKYDFCRKLENLFCHIAKSKQFRLEKLKLSNGENSDDALLCLSKFQKTEIDKAKMEYLEGWHVKSKDGKKIEVHLDMIYVKFGAGFTEKVHNAIKNYAWKQKTTSLRTAVKVLKHFFTGITYVYQEKSGESIENILSENRVQPFFYRVYKVLFVQSQASLFCPKNFHKTWASMVYIYTDCFIDSKVFDKPLKPFIIPVWKDPKNNAPTFSIGGDTTPSEKIRWFTNIPLKIKDEEAVSIIQQSLDRDLKHISHVCLVKFKGLLAQEARNKEFIKTGLVKPLNFSPCDVEYYNVVGFENLKNTVATFYKHGINAKQNYLSFLRCHRESKRLNIELNLPSTSTLNVLLTLLVIEHPKITPAWLQKWELFDTNGNMVGYQQTGNQYIAVSHKPRKGSTNAQQEVVLNDMSKSVVEFLIKHTHTAREHLRSAGNTDWRKMILIASTSNSSCLVNLNSTLHAAKDFYDWLQDKSLFDKKSEI
;
A
#
# COMPACT_ATOMS: atom_id res chain seq x y z
N MET A 1 7.31 -12.60 6.06
CA MET A 1 8.52 -11.75 6.13
C MET A 1 8.15 -10.36 5.68
N ASN A 2 8.41 -9.36 6.49
CA ASN A 2 8.20 -7.97 6.11
C ASN A 2 9.51 -7.44 5.50
N THR A 3 9.52 -7.14 4.20
CA THR A 3 10.74 -6.68 3.52
C THR A 3 11.26 -5.35 4.09
N ALA A 4 10.38 -4.49 4.62
CA ALA A 4 10.79 -3.25 5.29
C ALA A 4 11.55 -3.51 6.61
N ILE A 5 11.26 -4.62 7.30
CA ILE A 5 12.00 -5.03 8.50
C ILE A 5 13.43 -5.46 8.13
N LEU A 6 13.64 -6.06 6.97
CA LEU A 6 14.97 -6.51 6.55
C LEU A 6 15.97 -5.37 6.37
N ASP A 7 15.50 -4.17 6.01
CA ASP A 7 16.37 -3.02 5.79
C ASP A 7 16.79 -2.33 7.10
N GLU A 8 15.97 -2.43 8.16
CA GLU A 8 16.19 -1.79 9.47
C GLU A 8 16.98 -2.67 10.46
N LEU A 9 17.34 -3.92 10.10
CA LEU A 9 17.83 -4.94 11.02
C LEU A 9 19.35 -4.90 11.25
N SER A 10 19.81 -4.02 12.12
CA SER A 10 21.18 -4.09 12.65
C SER A 10 21.53 -5.45 13.28
N LEU A 11 20.56 -6.14 13.89
CA LEU A 11 20.72 -7.48 14.46
C LEU A 11 21.06 -8.55 13.44
N LEU A 12 20.60 -8.45 12.20
CA LEU A 12 20.96 -9.40 11.15
C LEU A 12 22.43 -9.34 10.77
N ASN A 13 23.10 -8.23 11.02
CA ASN A 13 24.53 -8.12 10.76
C ASN A 13 25.37 -9.04 11.66
N THR A 14 24.84 -9.47 12.80
CA THR A 14 25.49 -10.40 13.73
C THR A 14 25.16 -11.87 13.48
N ALA A 15 24.20 -12.15 12.59
CA ALA A 15 23.77 -13.52 12.27
C ALA A 15 24.84 -14.33 11.50
N LEU A 16 25.80 -13.64 10.89
CA LEU A 16 26.92 -14.23 10.15
C LEU A 16 28.24 -13.75 10.75
N SER A 17 29.28 -14.63 10.72
CA SER A 17 30.63 -14.18 11.03
C SER A 17 31.09 -13.08 10.08
N LYS A 18 31.94 -12.17 10.54
CA LYS A 18 32.47 -11.06 9.71
C LYS A 18 33.13 -11.57 8.42
N GLU A 19 33.87 -12.66 8.52
CA GLU A 19 34.57 -13.29 7.39
C GLU A 19 33.61 -13.89 6.37
N TYR A 20 32.58 -14.62 6.83
CA TYR A 20 31.60 -15.20 5.94
C TYR A 20 30.71 -14.14 5.29
N ASN A 21 30.37 -13.11 6.03
CA ASN A 21 29.61 -11.97 5.48
C ASN A 21 30.41 -11.24 4.38
N LYS A 22 31.74 -11.05 4.58
CA LYS A 22 32.63 -10.48 3.58
C LYS A 22 32.71 -11.37 2.34
N PHE A 23 32.85 -12.69 2.53
CA PHE A 23 32.88 -13.66 1.43
C PHE A 23 31.57 -13.62 0.60
N LEU A 24 30.41 -13.62 1.26
CA LEU A 24 29.12 -13.53 0.57
C LEU A 24 28.97 -12.20 -0.18
N THR A 25 29.36 -11.09 0.44
CA THR A 25 29.29 -9.77 -0.19
C THR A 25 30.15 -9.72 -1.46
N GLN A 26 31.39 -10.20 -1.41
CA GLN A 26 32.27 -10.28 -2.58
C GLN A 26 31.66 -11.16 -3.68
N THR A 27 31.16 -12.34 -3.33
CA THR A 27 30.52 -13.25 -4.31
C THR A 27 29.27 -12.61 -4.94
N LEU A 28 28.48 -11.84 -4.16
CA LEU A 28 27.32 -11.12 -4.66
C LEU A 28 27.72 -9.97 -5.60
N GLU A 29 28.81 -9.27 -5.30
CA GLU A 29 29.34 -8.17 -6.15
C GLU A 29 29.80 -8.67 -7.51
N GLU A 30 30.42 -9.85 -7.57
CA GLU A 30 30.91 -10.46 -8.80
C GLU A 30 29.79 -10.99 -9.70
N HIS A 31 28.65 -11.43 -9.13
CA HIS A 31 27.69 -12.26 -9.87
C HIS A 31 26.25 -11.74 -9.92
N LEU A 32 25.92 -10.71 -9.17
CA LEU A 32 24.57 -10.13 -9.19
C LEU A 32 24.61 -8.61 -9.44
N PRO A 33 23.61 -8.08 -10.17
CA PRO A 33 23.47 -6.63 -10.32
C PRO A 33 23.20 -5.98 -8.97
N GLU A 34 23.62 -4.72 -8.80
CA GLU A 34 23.52 -3.95 -7.54
C GLU A 34 22.11 -3.99 -6.94
N ALA A 35 21.08 -3.80 -7.80
CA ALA A 35 19.69 -3.91 -7.42
C ALA A 35 19.30 -5.36 -7.08
N GLY A 36 19.52 -5.77 -5.87
CA GLY A 36 19.13 -7.08 -5.37
C GLY A 36 20.20 -7.78 -4.51
N ARG A 37 21.46 -7.33 -4.54
CA ARG A 37 22.54 -7.87 -3.70
C ARG A 37 22.18 -7.80 -2.23
N LEU A 38 21.81 -6.60 -1.76
CA LEU A 38 21.43 -6.36 -0.38
C LEU A 38 20.23 -7.23 0.04
N GLN A 39 19.24 -7.36 -0.82
CA GLN A 39 18.06 -8.17 -0.54
C GLN A 39 18.40 -9.65 -0.35
N VAL A 40 19.23 -10.23 -1.23
CA VAL A 40 19.66 -11.64 -1.12
C VAL A 40 20.45 -11.84 0.17
N LEU A 41 21.38 -10.94 0.47
CA LEU A 41 22.19 -10.99 1.69
C LEU A 41 21.29 -10.94 2.93
N ARG A 42 20.32 -10.02 2.98
CA ARG A 42 19.39 -9.88 4.10
C ARG A 42 18.51 -11.10 4.31
N ILE A 43 18.02 -11.71 3.23
CA ILE A 43 17.24 -12.96 3.33
C ILE A 43 18.08 -14.08 3.89
N TYR A 44 19.33 -14.19 3.44
CA TYR A 44 20.24 -15.21 3.94
C TYR A 44 20.58 -14.99 5.43
N GLN A 45 20.90 -13.76 5.81
CA GLN A 45 21.11 -13.37 7.21
C GLN A 45 19.88 -13.65 8.08
N ALA A 46 18.66 -13.38 7.58
CA ALA A 46 17.41 -13.66 8.29
C ALA A 46 17.22 -15.16 8.54
N TYR A 47 17.53 -15.99 7.56
CA TYR A 47 17.51 -17.44 7.73
C TYR A 47 18.48 -17.89 8.83
N CYS A 48 19.75 -17.46 8.76
CA CYS A 48 20.76 -17.81 9.75
C CYS A 48 20.40 -17.32 11.17
N TYR A 49 19.77 -16.14 11.25
CA TYR A 49 19.29 -15.56 12.52
C TYR A 49 18.21 -16.42 13.20
N VAL A 50 17.31 -17.02 12.43
CA VAL A 50 16.19 -17.83 12.94
C VAL A 50 16.64 -19.24 13.33
N VAL A 51 17.52 -19.84 12.53
CA VAL A 51 17.98 -21.23 12.75
C VAL A 51 19.02 -21.32 13.87
N GLU A 52 19.64 -20.19 14.23
CA GLU A 52 20.54 -20.03 15.40
C GLU A 52 21.53 -21.15 15.66
N GLN A 53 21.98 -21.79 14.62
CA GLN A 53 23.14 -22.64 14.74
C GLN A 53 24.38 -21.75 14.75
N GLU A 54 25.19 -21.87 15.81
CA GLU A 54 26.37 -21.04 16.05
C GLU A 54 27.16 -20.67 14.79
N ASN A 55 27.76 -19.48 14.74
CA ASN A 55 28.48 -18.83 13.64
C ASN A 55 29.43 -19.72 12.81
N TYR A 56 29.75 -20.91 13.28
CA TYR A 56 30.62 -21.88 12.63
C TYR A 56 29.92 -22.66 11.49
N THR A 57 28.59 -22.75 11.50
CA THR A 57 27.85 -23.63 10.59
C THR A 57 28.01 -23.19 9.14
N ALA A 58 28.08 -21.89 8.91
CA ALA A 58 28.22 -21.33 7.59
C ALA A 58 29.52 -21.76 6.86
N PHE A 59 30.66 -21.78 7.53
CA PHE A 59 31.91 -22.24 6.92
C PHE A 59 32.00 -23.78 6.85
N LYS A 60 31.46 -24.52 7.85
CA LYS A 60 31.39 -25.98 7.80
C LYS A 60 30.56 -26.49 6.62
N ILE A 61 29.52 -25.76 6.25
CA ILE A 61 28.68 -26.05 5.09
C ILE A 61 29.51 -26.08 3.79
N LEU A 62 30.53 -25.22 3.68
CA LEU A 62 31.43 -25.17 2.53
C LEU A 62 32.42 -26.35 2.45
N ASN A 63 32.45 -27.24 3.45
CA ASN A 63 33.34 -28.42 3.48
C ASN A 63 32.68 -29.71 2.98
N SER A 64 31.35 -29.70 2.78
CA SER A 64 30.59 -30.89 2.32
C SER A 64 29.54 -30.53 1.30
N SER A 65 29.57 -31.18 0.14
CA SER A 65 28.57 -30.98 -0.92
C SER A 65 27.15 -31.31 -0.46
N ASN A 66 26.98 -32.36 0.36
CA ASN A 66 25.66 -32.73 0.88
C ASN A 66 25.14 -31.73 1.91
N ALA A 67 25.97 -31.27 2.83
CA ALA A 67 25.60 -30.25 3.80
C ALA A 67 25.25 -28.91 3.10
N PHE A 68 25.99 -28.55 2.06
CA PHE A 68 25.72 -27.37 1.24
C PHE A 68 24.37 -27.47 0.52
N LYS A 69 24.07 -28.61 -0.11
CA LYS A 69 22.79 -28.88 -0.76
C LYS A 69 21.63 -28.82 0.23
N GLU A 70 21.78 -29.44 1.40
CA GLU A 70 20.77 -29.44 2.45
C GLU A 70 20.48 -28.02 2.97
N HIS A 71 21.53 -27.27 3.24
CA HIS A 71 21.45 -25.88 3.66
C HIS A 71 20.69 -25.01 2.63
N PHE A 72 20.99 -25.19 1.33
CA PHE A 72 20.26 -24.49 0.26
C PHE A 72 18.77 -24.85 0.27
N HIS A 73 18.43 -26.14 0.42
CA HIS A 73 17.03 -26.57 0.49
C HIS A 73 16.30 -25.96 1.70
N LEU A 74 16.98 -25.85 2.86
CA LEU A 74 16.40 -25.25 4.07
C LEU A 74 16.14 -23.76 3.90
N ILE A 75 17.02 -23.01 3.23
CA ILE A 75 16.79 -21.59 2.93
C ILE A 75 15.59 -21.41 1.99
N ILE A 76 15.45 -22.26 0.97
CA ILE A 76 14.27 -22.22 0.09
C ILE A 76 13.01 -22.53 0.90
N GLY A 77 13.04 -23.55 1.77
CA GLY A 77 11.94 -23.88 2.67
C GLY A 77 11.55 -22.73 3.62
N PHE A 78 12.56 -22.02 4.14
CA PHE A 78 12.37 -20.82 4.96
C PHE A 78 11.59 -19.75 4.19
N ILE A 79 11.94 -19.45 2.94
CA ILE A 79 11.20 -18.47 2.13
C ILE A 79 9.75 -18.91 1.90
N TYR A 80 9.53 -20.20 1.62
CA TYR A 80 8.19 -20.73 1.40
C TYR A 80 7.35 -20.81 2.67
N SER A 81 7.95 -20.80 3.88
CA SER A 81 7.23 -20.79 5.15
C SER A 81 6.43 -19.50 5.39
N PHE A 82 6.80 -18.38 4.79
CA PHE A 82 6.11 -17.10 4.96
C PHE A 82 4.78 -17.06 4.20
N LYS A 83 3.66 -16.95 4.94
CA LYS A 83 2.31 -16.87 4.35
C LYS A 83 2.00 -15.52 3.71
N ASN A 84 2.68 -14.45 4.11
CA ASN A 84 2.38 -13.07 3.71
C ASN A 84 3.14 -12.62 2.44
N ILE A 85 3.87 -13.50 1.77
CA ILE A 85 4.62 -13.21 0.55
C ILE A 85 3.94 -13.88 -0.64
N SER A 86 3.75 -13.16 -1.73
CA SER A 86 3.19 -13.72 -2.96
C SER A 86 4.11 -14.79 -3.56
N LEU A 87 3.55 -15.80 -4.23
CA LEU A 87 4.32 -16.87 -4.89
C LEU A 87 5.35 -16.31 -5.87
N LYS A 88 4.98 -15.30 -6.65
CA LYS A 88 5.89 -14.62 -7.58
C LYS A 88 7.12 -14.06 -6.86
N LEU A 89 6.92 -13.37 -5.71
CA LEU A 89 8.03 -12.79 -4.95
C LEU A 89 8.90 -13.86 -4.30
N LYS A 90 8.30 -14.96 -3.79
CA LYS A 90 9.04 -16.14 -3.30
C LYS A 90 9.92 -16.73 -4.41
N TYR A 91 9.35 -16.92 -5.59
CA TYR A 91 10.07 -17.41 -6.76
C TYR A 91 11.26 -16.51 -7.12
N ASP A 92 11.05 -15.18 -7.17
CA ASP A 92 12.10 -14.21 -7.49
C ASP A 92 13.26 -14.25 -6.47
N PHE A 93 12.93 -14.36 -5.18
CA PHE A 93 13.95 -14.53 -4.12
C PHE A 93 14.72 -15.83 -4.25
N CYS A 94 14.00 -16.94 -4.46
CA CYS A 94 14.61 -18.26 -4.60
C CYS A 94 15.53 -18.34 -5.82
N ARG A 95 15.17 -17.73 -6.94
CA ARG A 95 16.01 -17.68 -8.14
C ARG A 95 17.31 -16.88 -7.94
N LYS A 96 17.23 -15.76 -7.21
CA LYS A 96 18.42 -14.97 -6.87
C LYS A 96 19.36 -15.77 -5.95
N LEU A 97 18.82 -16.44 -4.93
CA LEU A 97 19.59 -17.30 -4.04
C LEU A 97 20.17 -18.52 -4.78
N GLU A 98 19.39 -19.16 -5.62
CA GLU A 98 19.87 -20.27 -6.46
C GLU A 98 21.09 -19.85 -7.31
N ASN A 99 21.05 -18.65 -7.90
CA ASN A 99 22.19 -18.12 -8.65
C ASN A 99 23.42 -17.98 -7.74
N LEU A 100 23.28 -17.38 -6.55
CA LEU A 100 24.37 -17.27 -5.58
C LEU A 100 24.94 -18.64 -5.22
N PHE A 101 24.08 -19.59 -4.85
CA PHE A 101 24.49 -20.93 -4.43
C PHE A 101 25.12 -21.72 -5.57
N CYS A 102 24.63 -21.57 -6.81
CA CYS A 102 25.27 -22.18 -7.98
C CYS A 102 26.69 -21.65 -8.24
N HIS A 103 26.93 -20.35 -8.01
CA HIS A 103 28.27 -19.78 -8.14
C HIS A 103 29.22 -20.29 -7.05
N ILE A 104 28.77 -20.32 -5.79
CA ILE A 104 29.57 -20.89 -4.69
C ILE A 104 29.86 -22.38 -4.96
N ALA A 105 28.86 -23.14 -5.41
CA ALA A 105 29.03 -24.56 -5.72
C ALA A 105 30.08 -24.79 -6.82
N LYS A 106 30.08 -23.97 -7.88
CA LYS A 106 31.09 -24.03 -8.94
C LYS A 106 32.51 -23.75 -8.40
N SER A 107 32.69 -22.71 -7.60
CA SER A 107 33.99 -22.36 -7.01
C SER A 107 34.52 -23.44 -6.07
N LYS A 108 33.63 -24.20 -5.41
CA LYS A 108 33.97 -25.29 -4.48
C LYS A 108 33.92 -26.67 -5.13
N GLN A 109 33.63 -26.77 -6.44
CA GLN A 109 33.45 -28.03 -7.17
C GLN A 109 32.33 -28.94 -6.60
N PHE A 110 31.28 -28.33 -6.03
CA PHE A 110 30.13 -29.02 -5.51
C PHE A 110 29.10 -29.25 -6.62
N ARG A 111 28.36 -30.36 -6.52
CA ARG A 111 27.23 -30.63 -7.39
C ARG A 111 25.94 -30.07 -6.77
N LEU A 112 25.36 -29.01 -7.38
CA LEU A 112 24.08 -28.45 -7.00
C LEU A 112 23.12 -28.54 -8.18
N GLU A 113 22.02 -29.23 -8.00
CA GLU A 113 20.95 -29.36 -9.00
C GLU A 113 19.98 -28.17 -8.87
N LYS A 114 19.53 -27.66 -9.99
CA LYS A 114 18.54 -26.58 -10.02
C LYS A 114 17.17 -27.12 -9.61
N LEU A 115 16.47 -26.37 -8.75
CA LEU A 115 15.13 -26.70 -8.31
C LEU A 115 14.08 -26.32 -9.39
N LYS A 116 13.08 -27.16 -9.57
CA LYS A 116 11.92 -26.87 -10.43
C LYS A 116 10.91 -26.03 -9.64
N LEU A 117 11.12 -24.71 -9.62
CA LEU A 117 10.24 -23.75 -8.93
C LEU A 117 9.27 -23.10 -9.92
N SER A 118 8.03 -22.80 -9.46
CA SER A 118 6.99 -22.11 -10.22
C SER A 118 6.63 -20.77 -9.57
N ASN A 119 6.23 -19.78 -10.38
CA ASN A 119 5.76 -18.47 -9.92
C ASN A 119 4.22 -18.40 -9.74
N GLY A 120 3.50 -19.42 -10.22
CA GLY A 120 2.04 -19.49 -10.18
C GLY A 120 1.47 -20.45 -9.13
N GLU A 121 2.27 -21.48 -8.75
CA GLU A 121 1.85 -22.54 -7.84
C GLU A 121 3.03 -23.04 -6.98
N ASN A 122 2.72 -23.74 -5.90
CA ASN A 122 3.76 -24.43 -5.11
C ASN A 122 4.17 -25.69 -5.83
N SER A 123 5.40 -25.71 -6.36
CA SER A 123 5.97 -26.90 -7.00
C SER A 123 6.35 -27.97 -5.97
N ASP A 124 6.50 -29.22 -6.41
CA ASP A 124 6.88 -30.35 -5.55
C ASP A 124 8.24 -30.11 -4.86
N ASP A 125 9.22 -29.54 -5.58
CA ASP A 125 10.51 -29.19 -4.99
C ASP A 125 10.38 -28.13 -3.88
N ALA A 126 9.49 -27.13 -4.08
CA ALA A 126 9.23 -26.11 -3.07
C ALA A 126 8.55 -26.70 -1.83
N LEU A 127 7.59 -27.61 -2.01
CA LEU A 127 6.91 -28.33 -0.92
C LEU A 127 7.88 -29.24 -0.17
N LEU A 128 8.77 -29.93 -0.87
CA LEU A 128 9.81 -30.75 -0.25
C LEU A 128 10.76 -29.89 0.60
N CYS A 129 11.21 -28.76 0.08
CA CYS A 129 12.06 -27.82 0.83
C CYS A 129 11.33 -27.27 2.08
N LEU A 130 10.04 -26.90 1.93
CA LEU A 130 9.21 -26.43 3.03
C LEU A 130 9.06 -27.51 4.12
N SER A 131 8.80 -28.77 3.75
CA SER A 131 8.66 -29.87 4.69
C SER A 131 9.95 -30.13 5.47
N LYS A 132 11.11 -30.00 4.83
CA LYS A 132 12.42 -30.09 5.49
C LYS A 132 12.60 -28.96 6.50
N PHE A 133 12.33 -27.72 6.11
CA PHE A 133 12.44 -26.57 7.00
C PHE A 133 11.52 -26.68 8.22
N GLN A 134 10.28 -27.16 8.03
CA GLN A 134 9.33 -27.34 9.15
C GLN A 134 9.79 -28.34 10.22
N LYS A 135 10.70 -29.25 9.87
CA LYS A 135 11.31 -30.22 10.82
C LYS A 135 12.54 -29.67 11.52
N THR A 136 13.05 -28.51 11.08
CA THR A 136 14.22 -27.87 11.68
C THR A 136 13.81 -27.14 12.96
N GLU A 137 14.61 -27.25 13.99
CA GLU A 137 14.45 -26.48 15.20
C GLU A 137 14.74 -25.00 14.94
N ILE A 138 13.81 -24.14 15.29
CA ILE A 138 13.88 -22.71 15.04
C ILE A 138 13.50 -21.91 16.28
N ASP A 139 14.09 -20.74 16.44
CA ASP A 139 13.67 -19.76 17.45
C ASP A 139 12.36 -19.09 17.00
N LYS A 140 11.26 -19.44 17.68
CA LYS A 140 9.92 -18.94 17.38
C LYS A 140 9.80 -17.43 17.57
N ALA A 141 10.47 -16.86 18.58
CA ALA A 141 10.44 -15.42 18.85
C ALA A 141 11.14 -14.63 17.74
N LYS A 142 12.27 -15.16 17.24
CA LYS A 142 12.97 -14.59 16.08
C LYS A 142 12.15 -14.73 14.79
N MET A 143 11.42 -15.84 14.63
CA MET A 143 10.54 -16.00 13.46
C MET A 143 9.37 -15.04 13.50
N GLU A 144 8.72 -14.83 14.65
CA GLU A 144 7.68 -13.82 14.84
C GLU A 144 8.20 -12.41 14.54
N TYR A 145 9.43 -12.10 14.94
CA TYR A 145 10.08 -10.85 14.61
C TYR A 145 10.19 -10.62 13.09
N LEU A 146 10.61 -11.64 12.33
CA LEU A 146 10.71 -11.56 10.87
C LEU A 146 9.34 -11.54 10.16
N GLU A 147 8.33 -12.17 10.74
CA GLU A 147 6.95 -12.11 10.22
C GLU A 147 6.25 -10.78 10.54
N GLY A 148 6.73 -10.05 11.53
CA GLY A 148 6.08 -8.90 12.14
C GLY A 148 4.96 -9.31 13.09
N TRP A 149 4.78 -8.51 14.14
CA TRP A 149 3.72 -8.76 15.13
C TRP A 149 2.36 -8.33 14.57
N HIS A 150 1.38 -9.21 14.69
CA HIS A 150 0.05 -8.95 14.15
C HIS A 150 -1.01 -9.10 15.22
N VAL A 151 -2.03 -8.27 15.14
CA VAL A 151 -3.22 -8.33 16.00
C VAL A 151 -4.49 -8.35 15.15
N LYS A 152 -5.58 -8.89 15.69
CA LYS A 152 -6.89 -8.90 15.03
C LYS A 152 -7.78 -7.83 15.64
N SER A 153 -8.39 -6.99 14.80
CA SER A 153 -9.44 -6.06 15.23
C SER A 153 -10.75 -6.78 15.56
N LYS A 154 -11.67 -6.08 16.19
CA LYS A 154 -13.05 -6.54 16.44
C LYS A 154 -13.73 -7.03 15.15
N ASP A 155 -13.40 -6.41 14.01
CA ASP A 155 -13.94 -6.74 12.69
C ASP A 155 -13.19 -7.93 12.03
N GLY A 156 -12.33 -8.64 12.77
CA GLY A 156 -11.54 -9.79 12.30
C GLY A 156 -10.36 -9.46 11.38
N LYS A 157 -10.11 -8.18 11.07
CA LYS A 157 -9.00 -7.79 10.17
C LYS A 157 -7.65 -7.85 10.91
N LYS A 158 -6.67 -8.46 10.25
CA LYS A 158 -5.29 -8.55 10.71
C LYS A 158 -4.57 -7.22 10.48
N ILE A 159 -3.92 -6.68 11.51
CA ILE A 159 -3.17 -5.41 11.49
C ILE A 159 -1.80 -5.67 12.07
N GLU A 160 -0.77 -5.21 11.39
CA GLU A 160 0.61 -5.27 11.85
C GLU A 160 0.87 -4.23 12.95
N VAL A 161 1.61 -4.64 13.98
CA VAL A 161 2.07 -3.78 15.08
C VAL A 161 3.59 -3.68 15.00
N HIS A 162 4.12 -2.47 14.97
CA HIS A 162 5.54 -2.22 14.84
C HIS A 162 6.24 -2.34 16.20
N LEU A 163 6.68 -3.55 16.56
CA LEU A 163 7.40 -3.87 17.81
C LEU A 163 8.89 -4.16 17.61
N ASP A 164 9.39 -4.01 16.39
CA ASP A 164 10.77 -4.24 16.00
C ASP A 164 11.78 -3.51 16.90
N MET A 165 11.56 -2.22 17.16
CA MET A 165 12.42 -1.42 18.05
C MET A 165 12.36 -1.89 19.51
N ILE A 166 11.19 -2.33 19.97
CA ILE A 166 10.99 -2.86 21.33
C ILE A 166 11.73 -4.18 21.47
N TYR A 167 11.62 -5.06 20.48
CA TYR A 167 12.30 -6.34 20.47
C TYR A 167 13.82 -6.20 20.50
N VAL A 168 14.34 -5.32 19.63
CA VAL A 168 15.80 -5.06 19.56
C VAL A 168 16.32 -4.51 20.87
N LYS A 169 15.57 -3.61 21.54
CA LYS A 169 16.05 -2.89 22.72
C LYS A 169 15.82 -3.63 24.04
N PHE A 170 14.71 -4.36 24.16
CA PHE A 170 14.25 -4.95 25.42
C PHE A 170 14.11 -6.48 25.38
N GLY A 171 14.36 -7.09 24.22
CA GLY A 171 14.33 -8.55 24.05
C GLY A 171 12.93 -9.15 23.89
N ALA A 172 12.91 -10.47 23.70
CA ALA A 172 11.71 -11.23 23.38
C ALA A 172 10.65 -11.20 24.50
N GLY A 173 11.05 -11.40 25.74
CA GLY A 173 10.11 -11.51 26.88
C GLY A 173 9.30 -10.23 27.11
N PHE A 174 9.93 -9.04 27.07
CA PHE A 174 9.23 -7.77 27.18
C PHE A 174 8.33 -7.52 25.98
N THR A 175 8.81 -7.84 24.77
CA THR A 175 8.02 -7.67 23.53
C THR A 175 6.79 -8.55 23.53
N GLU A 176 6.87 -9.79 24.02
CA GLU A 176 5.73 -10.69 24.13
C GLU A 176 4.66 -10.15 25.09
N LYS A 177 5.07 -9.63 26.26
CA LYS A 177 4.15 -8.97 27.21
C LYS A 177 3.41 -7.81 26.54
N VAL A 178 4.15 -6.93 25.84
CA VAL A 178 3.59 -5.78 25.11
C VAL A 178 2.65 -6.25 23.99
N HIS A 179 3.05 -7.24 23.20
CA HIS A 179 2.24 -7.77 22.11
C HIS A 179 0.92 -8.39 22.61
N ASN A 180 0.97 -9.17 23.70
CA ASN A 180 -0.22 -9.76 24.29
C ASN A 180 -1.19 -8.71 24.85
N ALA A 181 -0.69 -7.63 25.46
CA ALA A 181 -1.52 -6.51 25.89
C ALA A 181 -2.21 -5.83 24.68
N ILE A 182 -1.45 -5.55 23.63
CA ILE A 182 -2.01 -4.94 22.41
C ILE A 182 -3.02 -5.89 21.72
N LYS A 183 -2.80 -7.19 21.75
CA LYS A 183 -3.73 -8.21 21.24
C LYS A 183 -5.09 -8.16 21.96
N ASN A 184 -5.06 -8.07 23.28
CA ASN A 184 -6.27 -7.95 24.12
C ASN A 184 -7.00 -6.61 23.90
N TYR A 185 -6.27 -5.52 23.73
CA TYR A 185 -6.83 -4.21 23.38
C TYR A 185 -7.44 -4.23 21.98
N ALA A 186 -6.74 -4.77 21.00
CA ALA A 186 -7.13 -4.80 19.59
C ALA A 186 -8.47 -5.50 19.36
N TRP A 187 -8.73 -6.56 20.09
CA TRP A 187 -9.99 -7.33 20.01
C TRP A 187 -11.24 -6.51 20.36
N LYS A 188 -11.07 -5.44 21.13
CA LYS A 188 -12.14 -4.49 21.50
C LYS A 188 -12.32 -3.36 20.46
N GLN A 189 -11.34 -3.14 19.58
CA GLN A 189 -11.28 -1.97 18.69
C GLN A 189 -11.73 -2.29 17.26
N LYS A 190 -12.48 -1.36 16.64
CA LYS A 190 -12.74 -1.41 15.19
C LYS A 190 -11.46 -1.19 14.39
N THR A 191 -11.38 -1.75 13.19
CA THR A 191 -10.21 -1.68 12.30
C THR A 191 -9.64 -0.27 12.13
N THR A 192 -10.49 0.75 11.95
CA THR A 192 -10.05 2.15 11.76
C THR A 192 -9.43 2.75 13.03
N SER A 193 -10.06 2.51 14.19
CA SER A 193 -9.54 2.97 15.49
C SER A 193 -8.22 2.27 15.82
N LEU A 194 -8.13 0.96 15.58
CA LEU A 194 -6.94 0.18 15.84
C LEU A 194 -5.74 0.62 14.97
N ARG A 195 -5.96 0.92 13.68
CA ARG A 195 -4.90 1.47 12.81
C ARG A 195 -4.35 2.80 13.34
N THR A 196 -5.22 3.66 13.86
CA THR A 196 -4.80 4.92 14.49
C THR A 196 -4.01 4.65 15.77
N ALA A 197 -4.49 3.75 16.63
CA ALA A 197 -3.81 3.37 17.86
C ALA A 197 -2.42 2.78 17.58
N VAL A 198 -2.28 1.89 16.60
CA VAL A 198 -0.98 1.31 16.21
C VAL A 198 0.01 2.38 15.74
N LYS A 199 -0.44 3.37 14.97
CA LYS A 199 0.43 4.50 14.57
C LYS A 199 0.90 5.30 15.79
N VAL A 200 0.01 5.57 16.72
CA VAL A 200 0.33 6.31 17.95
C VAL A 200 1.30 5.51 18.82
N LEU A 201 1.08 4.20 18.96
CA LEU A 201 1.98 3.31 19.70
C LEU A 201 3.38 3.24 19.05
N LYS A 202 3.48 3.22 17.73
CA LYS A 202 4.78 3.27 17.03
C LYS A 202 5.58 4.51 17.46
N HIS A 203 4.98 5.69 17.43
CA HIS A 203 5.65 6.92 17.87
C HIS A 203 6.05 6.85 19.36
N PHE A 204 5.21 6.28 20.18
CA PHE A 204 5.51 6.10 21.61
C PHE A 204 6.70 5.18 21.85
N PHE A 205 6.73 4.03 21.17
CA PHE A 205 7.83 3.07 21.28
C PHE A 205 9.14 3.69 20.77
N THR A 206 9.10 4.48 19.71
CA THR A 206 10.26 5.26 19.26
C THR A 206 10.76 6.20 20.37
N GLY A 207 9.88 6.91 21.03
CA GLY A 207 10.26 7.79 22.13
C GLY A 207 10.82 7.04 23.34
N ILE A 208 10.21 5.91 23.71
CA ILE A 208 10.71 5.06 24.82
C ILE A 208 12.11 4.54 24.52
N THR A 209 12.33 3.97 23.35
CA THR A 209 13.62 3.39 22.98
C THR A 209 14.72 4.44 22.88
N TYR A 210 14.36 5.66 22.48
CA TYR A 210 15.31 6.78 22.43
C TYR A 210 15.69 7.31 23.81
N VAL A 211 14.73 7.42 24.73
CA VAL A 211 14.96 7.96 26.08
C VAL A 211 15.62 6.93 27.01
N TYR A 212 15.39 5.64 26.73
CA TYR A 212 16.01 4.57 27.52
C TYR A 212 17.51 4.50 27.27
N GLN A 213 18.28 4.69 28.33
CA GLN A 213 19.74 4.57 28.28
C GLN A 213 20.17 3.29 29.01
N GLU A 214 20.83 2.41 28.30
CA GLU A 214 21.35 1.13 28.82
C GLU A 214 22.40 1.31 29.95
N LYS A 215 23.01 2.48 30.05
CA LYS A 215 24.11 2.75 31.00
C LYS A 215 23.70 2.66 32.49
N SER A 216 22.39 2.62 32.79
CA SER A 216 21.89 2.52 34.16
C SER A 216 21.82 1.09 34.69
N GLY A 217 21.97 0.04 33.86
CA GLY A 217 21.77 -1.36 34.26
C GLY A 217 20.36 -1.68 34.72
N GLU A 218 19.43 -0.75 34.58
CA GLU A 218 18.08 -0.80 35.09
C GLU A 218 17.12 -1.38 34.06
N SER A 219 16.28 -2.34 34.44
CA SER A 219 15.31 -2.91 33.52
C SER A 219 14.23 -1.90 33.14
N ILE A 220 13.71 -2.00 31.91
CA ILE A 220 12.59 -1.14 31.46
C ILE A 220 11.35 -1.33 32.35
N GLU A 221 11.13 -2.51 32.89
CA GLU A 221 10.02 -2.80 33.80
C GLU A 221 10.10 -1.97 35.09
N ASN A 222 11.30 -1.83 35.67
CA ASN A 222 11.51 -0.97 36.83
C ASN A 222 11.27 0.52 36.52
N ILE A 223 11.60 0.96 35.32
CA ILE A 223 11.35 2.34 34.87
C ILE A 223 9.85 2.60 34.66
N LEU A 224 9.10 1.58 34.24
CA LEU A 224 7.66 1.63 34.06
C LEU A 224 6.86 1.34 35.35
N SER A 225 7.53 1.18 36.51
CA SER A 225 6.88 1.04 37.82
C SER A 225 6.13 2.30 38.25
N GLU A 226 5.21 2.17 39.20
CA GLU A 226 4.27 3.22 39.63
C GLU A 226 4.93 4.56 40.02
N ASN A 227 6.12 4.51 40.63
CA ASN A 227 6.85 5.71 41.08
C ASN A 227 7.66 6.40 39.99
N ARG A 228 8.05 5.69 38.93
CA ARG A 228 9.04 6.14 37.95
C ARG A 228 8.48 6.40 36.56
N VAL A 229 7.35 5.79 36.23
CA VAL A 229 6.74 5.90 34.90
C VAL A 229 6.39 7.35 34.52
N GLN A 230 5.91 8.17 35.46
CA GLN A 230 5.53 9.55 35.16
C GLN A 230 6.73 10.44 34.80
N PRO A 231 7.85 10.49 35.56
CA PRO A 231 9.04 11.22 35.14
C PRO A 231 9.62 10.72 33.83
N PHE A 232 9.55 9.41 33.59
CA PHE A 232 10.00 8.82 32.32
C PHE A 232 9.14 9.28 31.15
N PHE A 233 7.82 9.25 31.28
CA PHE A 233 6.89 9.77 30.26
C PHE A 233 7.10 11.25 29.99
N TYR A 234 7.42 12.04 30.98
CA TYR A 234 7.74 13.45 30.78
C TYR A 234 9.00 13.65 29.93
N ARG A 235 10.01 12.80 30.10
CA ARG A 235 11.20 12.81 29.23
C ARG A 235 10.85 12.38 27.80
N VAL A 236 10.04 11.33 27.65
CA VAL A 236 9.54 10.87 26.33
C VAL A 236 8.75 11.99 25.63
N TYR A 237 7.85 12.65 26.37
CA TYR A 237 7.12 13.80 25.85
C TYR A 237 8.04 14.90 25.32
N LYS A 238 9.05 15.32 26.11
CA LYS A 238 10.00 16.36 25.69
C LYS A 238 10.73 16.00 24.40
N VAL A 239 11.24 14.79 24.31
CA VAL A 239 11.97 14.32 23.13
C VAL A 239 11.07 14.29 21.89
N LEU A 240 9.89 13.70 22.00
CA LEU A 240 8.94 13.63 20.89
C LEU A 240 8.43 15.03 20.49
N PHE A 241 8.26 15.94 21.44
CA PHE A 241 7.88 17.32 21.16
C PHE A 241 8.96 18.04 20.36
N VAL A 242 10.23 17.97 20.77
CA VAL A 242 11.35 18.58 20.05
C VAL A 242 11.47 18.01 18.65
N GLN A 243 11.37 16.68 18.48
CA GLN A 243 11.39 16.04 17.17
C GLN A 243 10.21 16.50 16.29
N SER A 244 9.03 16.67 16.88
CA SER A 244 7.85 17.15 16.13
C SER A 244 8.02 18.58 15.64
N GLN A 245 8.66 19.45 16.43
CA GLN A 245 8.95 20.82 16.02
C GLN A 245 10.00 20.88 14.92
N ALA A 246 11.04 20.05 14.99
CA ALA A 246 12.04 19.93 13.93
C ALA A 246 11.42 19.48 12.58
N SER A 247 10.34 18.70 12.65
CA SER A 247 9.58 18.24 11.47
C SER A 247 8.46 19.23 11.05
N LEU A 248 8.41 20.45 11.61
CA LEU A 248 7.36 21.45 11.38
C LEU A 248 5.93 20.93 11.63
N PHE A 249 5.79 19.96 12.51
CA PHE A 249 4.48 19.39 12.85
C PHE A 249 3.72 20.35 13.78
N CYS A 250 2.42 20.56 13.49
CA CYS A 250 1.60 21.51 14.24
C CYS A 250 1.52 21.12 15.73
N PRO A 251 1.88 22.01 16.69
CA PRO A 251 1.85 21.72 18.11
C PRO A 251 0.50 21.22 18.63
N LYS A 252 -0.61 21.78 18.14
CA LYS A 252 -1.97 21.33 18.46
C LYS A 252 -2.19 19.85 18.13
N ASN A 253 -1.70 19.42 16.97
CA ASN A 253 -1.81 18.03 16.55
C ASN A 253 -0.89 17.12 17.36
N PHE A 254 0.30 17.60 17.75
CA PHE A 254 1.18 16.87 18.63
C PHE A 254 0.52 16.62 20.01
N HIS A 255 -0.06 17.64 20.63
CA HIS A 255 -0.76 17.48 21.91
C HIS A 255 -1.94 16.51 21.85
N LYS A 256 -2.71 16.54 20.75
CA LYS A 256 -3.78 15.54 20.51
C LYS A 256 -3.23 14.13 20.39
N THR A 257 -2.11 13.96 19.69
CA THR A 257 -1.44 12.65 19.53
C THR A 257 -0.91 12.16 20.87
N TRP A 258 -0.29 13.05 21.67
CA TRP A 258 0.18 12.72 23.01
C TRP A 258 -0.96 12.30 23.93
N ALA A 259 -2.05 13.06 23.97
CA ALA A 259 -3.25 12.69 24.74
C ALA A 259 -3.77 11.31 24.35
N SER A 260 -3.90 11.05 23.04
CA SER A 260 -4.32 9.73 22.52
C SER A 260 -3.36 8.62 22.97
N MET A 261 -2.06 8.90 22.99
CA MET A 261 -1.04 7.94 23.43
C MET A 261 -1.19 7.59 24.90
N VAL A 262 -1.39 8.59 25.78
CA VAL A 262 -1.61 8.36 27.20
C VAL A 262 -2.88 7.54 27.44
N TYR A 263 -3.97 7.82 26.74
CA TYR A 263 -5.21 7.03 26.83
C TYR A 263 -4.99 5.60 26.35
N ILE A 264 -4.35 5.40 25.19
CA ILE A 264 -4.06 4.05 24.67
C ILE A 264 -3.15 3.29 25.63
N TYR A 265 -2.14 3.95 26.21
CA TYR A 265 -1.26 3.33 27.20
C TYR A 265 -2.05 2.86 28.44
N THR A 266 -2.94 3.70 28.94
CA THR A 266 -3.79 3.36 30.09
C THR A 266 -4.69 2.17 29.76
N ASP A 267 -5.46 2.24 28.67
CA ASP A 267 -6.41 1.18 28.29
C ASP A 267 -5.69 -0.14 27.91
N CYS A 268 -4.53 -0.04 27.28
CA CYS A 268 -3.82 -1.20 26.76
C CYS A 268 -2.95 -1.90 27.82
N PHE A 269 -2.25 -1.12 28.67
CA PHE A 269 -1.21 -1.68 29.53
C PHE A 269 -1.52 -1.59 31.01
N ILE A 270 -2.18 -0.52 31.47
CA ILE A 270 -2.53 -0.36 32.89
C ILE A 270 -3.81 -1.12 33.23
N ASP A 271 -4.88 -0.94 32.45
CA ASP A 271 -6.15 -1.62 32.69
C ASP A 271 -6.04 -3.14 32.51
N SER A 272 -5.12 -3.60 31.67
CA SER A 272 -4.78 -5.02 31.50
C SER A 272 -3.84 -5.56 32.58
N LYS A 273 -3.38 -4.72 33.51
CA LYS A 273 -2.43 -5.06 34.59
C LYS A 273 -1.08 -5.58 34.09
N VAL A 274 -0.67 -5.17 32.90
CA VAL A 274 0.66 -5.49 32.35
C VAL A 274 1.74 -4.58 32.94
N PHE A 275 1.38 -3.29 33.16
CA PHE A 275 2.21 -2.32 33.88
C PHE A 275 1.43 -1.70 35.03
N ASP A 276 2.18 -1.20 36.00
CA ASP A 276 1.62 -0.60 37.22
C ASP A 276 0.93 0.74 36.93
N LYS A 277 -0.10 1.01 37.73
CA LYS A 277 -0.78 2.30 37.67
C LYS A 277 0.14 3.36 38.31
N PRO A 278 0.40 4.49 37.63
CA PRO A 278 1.24 5.55 38.21
C PRO A 278 0.62 6.17 39.45
N LEU A 279 1.43 6.51 40.44
CA LEU A 279 0.99 7.20 41.65
C LEU A 279 0.39 8.57 41.36
N LYS A 280 0.91 9.25 40.34
CA LYS A 280 0.40 10.53 39.87
C LYS A 280 -0.11 10.39 38.45
N PRO A 281 -1.22 11.06 38.07
CA PRO A 281 -1.73 11.00 36.71
C PRO A 281 -0.71 11.54 35.71
N PHE A 282 -0.74 10.98 34.48
CA PHE A 282 0.09 11.48 33.41
C PHE A 282 -0.25 12.92 33.05
N ILE A 283 0.78 13.68 32.70
CA ILE A 283 0.61 15.06 32.22
C ILE A 283 0.09 15.02 30.80
N ILE A 284 -1.12 15.54 30.62
CA ILE A 284 -1.74 15.73 29.29
C ILE A 284 -1.91 17.25 29.09
N PRO A 285 -0.97 17.90 28.38
CA PRO A 285 -1.07 19.33 28.11
C PRO A 285 -2.32 19.64 27.28
N VAL A 286 -3.07 20.64 27.71
CA VAL A 286 -4.23 21.15 26.98
C VAL A 286 -3.77 22.28 26.06
N TRP A 287 -3.91 22.08 24.75
CA TRP A 287 -3.67 23.16 23.80
C TRP A 287 -4.81 24.17 23.88
N LYS A 288 -4.48 25.39 24.26
CA LYS A 288 -5.39 26.54 24.11
C LYS A 288 -5.08 27.16 22.74
N ASP A 289 -6.06 27.16 21.85
CA ASP A 289 -5.92 27.94 20.63
C ASP A 289 -5.61 29.39 21.02
N PRO A 290 -4.58 30.01 20.43
CA PRO A 290 -4.39 31.43 20.62
C PRO A 290 -5.73 32.09 20.26
N LYS A 291 -6.24 32.98 21.10
CA LYS A 291 -7.44 33.77 20.80
C LYS A 291 -7.16 34.36 19.41
N ASN A 292 -8.07 34.12 18.46
CA ASN A 292 -8.01 34.72 17.14
C ASN A 292 -8.06 36.25 17.35
N ASN A 293 -6.91 36.84 17.61
CA ASN A 293 -6.71 38.22 17.21
C ASN A 293 -6.79 38.17 15.69
N ALA A 294 -7.61 39.02 15.10
CA ALA A 294 -7.64 39.21 13.67
C ALA A 294 -6.20 39.16 13.15
N PRO A 295 -5.93 38.44 12.05
CA PRO A 295 -4.57 38.30 11.56
C PRO A 295 -3.99 39.70 11.42
N THR A 296 -3.13 40.11 12.34
CA THR A 296 -2.34 41.32 12.22
C THR A 296 -1.33 41.00 11.14
N PHE A 297 -1.54 41.54 9.96
CA PHE A 297 -0.51 41.54 8.93
C PHE A 297 0.69 42.30 9.52
N SER A 298 1.80 41.60 9.73
CA SER A 298 3.05 42.25 10.08
C SER A 298 3.48 43.06 8.84
N ILE A 299 3.49 44.37 8.96
CA ILE A 299 4.04 45.25 7.96
C ILE A 299 5.55 45.07 8.00
N GLY A 300 6.09 44.33 7.00
CA GLY A 300 7.52 44.14 6.80
C GLY A 300 8.06 42.85 7.40
N GLY A 301 8.18 41.84 6.60
CA GLY A 301 8.84 40.56 6.88
C GLY A 301 8.63 39.60 5.72
N ASP A 302 9.60 38.72 5.48
CA ASP A 302 9.44 37.66 4.49
C ASP A 302 8.35 36.69 4.90
N THR A 303 7.43 36.38 3.99
CA THR A 303 6.41 35.37 4.20
C THR A 303 7.05 34.00 4.42
N THR A 304 6.64 33.30 5.48
CA THR A 304 7.13 31.96 5.78
C THR A 304 6.74 30.96 4.68
N PRO A 305 7.48 29.88 4.47
CA PRO A 305 7.10 28.84 3.51
C PRO A 305 5.69 28.27 3.74
N SER A 306 5.24 28.20 4.99
CA SER A 306 3.89 27.75 5.34
C SER A 306 2.81 28.77 4.96
N GLU A 307 3.11 30.05 5.01
CA GLU A 307 2.21 31.10 4.52
C GLU A 307 2.16 31.08 2.99
N LYS A 308 3.29 30.89 2.30
CA LYS A 308 3.33 30.72 0.82
C LYS A 308 2.52 29.53 0.34
N ILE A 309 2.53 28.41 1.06
CA ILE A 309 1.74 27.20 0.74
C ILE A 309 0.23 27.43 0.96
N ARG A 310 -0.16 28.33 1.85
CA ARG A 310 -1.58 28.69 2.10
C ARG A 310 -2.17 29.63 1.05
N TRP A 311 -1.34 30.26 0.26
CA TRP A 311 -1.77 31.23 -0.73
C TRP A 311 -1.88 30.54 -2.10
N PHE A 312 -3.09 30.35 -2.58
CA PHE A 312 -3.36 29.82 -3.92
C PHE A 312 -2.87 30.77 -5.04
N THR A 313 -2.59 32.01 -4.70
CA THR A 313 -2.10 33.02 -5.63
C THR A 313 -1.08 33.92 -4.93
N ASN A 314 0.00 34.31 -5.64
CA ASN A 314 0.94 35.32 -5.17
C ASN A 314 0.31 36.72 -5.31
N ILE A 315 -0.51 37.09 -4.33
CA ILE A 315 -1.14 38.42 -4.31
C ILE A 315 -0.22 39.37 -3.56
N PRO A 316 0.22 40.48 -4.20
CA PRO A 316 1.04 41.49 -3.55
C PRO A 316 0.31 42.12 -2.35
N LEU A 317 1.01 42.33 -1.23
CA LEU A 317 0.47 42.97 0.00
C LEU A 317 -0.10 44.37 -0.20
N LYS A 318 0.17 45.02 -1.35
CA LYS A 318 -0.34 46.36 -1.71
C LYS A 318 -1.79 46.38 -2.18
N ILE A 319 -2.37 45.19 -2.44
CA ILE A 319 -3.73 45.05 -2.98
C ILE A 319 -4.72 45.06 -1.80
N LYS A 320 -5.83 45.78 -1.96
CA LYS A 320 -6.92 45.83 -0.98
C LYS A 320 -7.58 44.45 -0.84
N ASP A 321 -8.10 44.15 0.34
CA ASP A 321 -8.69 42.82 0.64
C ASP A 321 -9.81 42.44 -0.34
N GLU A 322 -10.65 43.38 -0.76
CA GLU A 322 -11.75 43.14 -1.72
C GLU A 322 -11.22 42.77 -3.12
N GLU A 323 -10.17 43.45 -3.56
CA GLU A 323 -9.51 43.17 -4.83
C GLU A 323 -8.76 41.83 -4.79
N ALA A 324 -8.11 41.52 -3.66
CA ALA A 324 -7.46 40.24 -3.43
C ALA A 324 -8.46 39.06 -3.48
N VAL A 325 -9.63 39.20 -2.88
CA VAL A 325 -10.71 38.22 -2.96
C VAL A 325 -11.18 38.03 -4.40
N SER A 326 -11.35 39.13 -5.16
CA SER A 326 -11.74 39.04 -6.57
C SER A 326 -10.71 38.31 -7.43
N ILE A 327 -9.40 38.56 -7.23
CA ILE A 327 -8.31 37.89 -7.94
C ILE A 327 -8.28 36.40 -7.60
N ILE A 328 -8.46 36.03 -6.33
CA ILE A 328 -8.54 34.61 -5.91
C ILE A 328 -9.72 33.93 -6.59
N GLN A 329 -10.90 34.56 -6.57
CA GLN A 329 -12.10 34.00 -7.18
C GLN A 329 -11.94 33.80 -8.69
N GLN A 330 -11.42 34.82 -9.42
CA GLN A 330 -11.15 34.71 -10.86
C GLN A 330 -10.15 33.59 -11.18
N SER A 331 -9.09 33.41 -10.35
CA SER A 331 -8.11 32.34 -10.53
C SER A 331 -8.72 30.96 -10.29
N LEU A 332 -9.54 30.81 -9.25
CA LEU A 332 -10.25 29.55 -8.98
C LEU A 332 -11.24 29.21 -10.09
N ASP A 333 -11.99 30.19 -10.58
CA ASP A 333 -12.96 30.01 -11.67
C ASP A 333 -12.26 29.61 -12.97
N ARG A 334 -11.13 30.26 -13.29
CA ARG A 334 -10.30 29.91 -14.45
C ARG A 334 -9.80 28.48 -14.35
N ASP A 335 -9.20 28.11 -13.21
CA ASP A 335 -8.62 26.78 -13.00
C ASP A 335 -9.69 25.69 -13.02
N LEU A 336 -10.88 25.95 -12.42
CA LEU A 336 -12.01 25.05 -12.46
C LEU A 336 -12.57 24.87 -13.89
N LYS A 337 -12.69 25.95 -14.66
CA LYS A 337 -13.08 25.87 -16.06
C LYS A 337 -12.09 25.05 -16.89
N HIS A 338 -10.79 25.26 -16.69
CA HIS A 338 -9.75 24.50 -17.38
C HIS A 338 -9.84 23.02 -17.03
N ILE A 339 -9.89 22.65 -15.74
CA ILE A 339 -10.02 21.25 -15.29
C ILE A 339 -11.28 20.62 -15.90
N SER A 340 -12.41 21.32 -15.84
CA SER A 340 -13.68 20.84 -16.41
C SER A 340 -13.54 20.59 -17.91
N HIS A 341 -12.96 21.53 -18.65
CA HIS A 341 -12.75 21.42 -20.10
C HIS A 341 -11.89 20.21 -20.46
N VAL A 342 -10.72 20.04 -19.82
CA VAL A 342 -9.83 18.89 -20.04
C VAL A 342 -10.56 17.57 -19.73
N CYS A 343 -11.27 17.50 -18.62
CA CYS A 343 -12.03 16.30 -18.25
C CYS A 343 -13.13 15.99 -19.27
N LEU A 344 -13.84 17.00 -19.79
CA LEU A 344 -14.87 16.81 -20.83
C LEU A 344 -14.29 16.30 -22.14
N VAL A 345 -13.15 16.84 -22.58
CA VAL A 345 -12.45 16.38 -23.80
C VAL A 345 -12.03 14.93 -23.64
N LYS A 346 -11.42 14.57 -22.49
CA LYS A 346 -11.01 13.18 -22.23
C LYS A 346 -12.21 12.24 -22.10
N PHE A 347 -13.29 12.67 -21.46
CA PHE A 347 -14.52 11.87 -21.36
C PHE A 347 -15.14 11.60 -22.74
N LYS A 348 -15.21 12.59 -23.62
CA LYS A 348 -15.67 12.39 -25.00
C LYS A 348 -14.77 11.39 -25.75
N GLY A 349 -13.44 11.45 -25.53
CA GLY A 349 -12.50 10.47 -26.07
C GLY A 349 -12.78 9.05 -25.57
N LEU A 350 -13.06 8.87 -24.28
CA LEU A 350 -13.40 7.56 -23.70
C LEU A 350 -14.71 7.01 -24.29
N LEU A 351 -15.74 7.85 -24.50
CA LEU A 351 -16.98 7.47 -25.15
C LEU A 351 -16.77 7.03 -26.60
N ALA A 352 -15.97 7.78 -27.36
CA ALA A 352 -15.63 7.42 -28.74
C ALA A 352 -14.88 6.09 -28.82
N GLN A 353 -13.96 5.86 -27.89
CA GLN A 353 -13.20 4.63 -27.79
C GLN A 353 -14.10 3.44 -27.40
N GLU A 354 -15.06 3.64 -26.49
CA GLU A 354 -16.06 2.61 -26.15
C GLU A 354 -16.91 2.26 -27.39
N ALA A 355 -17.38 3.24 -28.15
CA ALA A 355 -18.15 3.04 -29.35
C ALA A 355 -17.35 2.24 -30.42
N ARG A 356 -16.08 2.63 -30.65
CA ARG A 356 -15.15 1.91 -31.53
C ARG A 356 -14.98 0.46 -31.06
N ASN A 357 -14.74 0.23 -29.78
CA ASN A 357 -14.51 -1.11 -29.26
C ASN A 357 -15.77 -1.98 -29.35
N LYS A 358 -16.96 -1.43 -29.17
CA LYS A 358 -18.22 -2.15 -29.41
C LYS A 358 -18.34 -2.63 -30.85
N GLU A 359 -17.95 -1.82 -31.82
CA GLU A 359 -17.92 -2.20 -33.23
C GLU A 359 -16.87 -3.30 -33.48
N PHE A 360 -15.68 -3.18 -32.90
CA PHE A 360 -14.63 -4.18 -32.98
C PHE A 360 -15.04 -5.51 -32.39
N ILE A 361 -15.76 -5.54 -31.26
CA ILE A 361 -16.29 -6.76 -30.66
C ILE A 361 -17.27 -7.48 -31.59
N LYS A 362 -18.14 -6.71 -32.29
CA LYS A 362 -19.14 -7.28 -33.21
C LYS A 362 -18.54 -7.85 -34.47
N THR A 363 -17.51 -7.21 -35.00
CA THR A 363 -17.01 -7.44 -36.34
C THR A 363 -15.59 -8.03 -36.40
N GLY A 364 -14.92 -8.15 -35.25
CA GLY A 364 -13.58 -8.69 -35.12
C GLY A 364 -13.55 -10.22 -35.07
N LEU A 365 -12.51 -10.81 -35.59
CA LEU A 365 -12.26 -12.25 -35.49
C LEU A 365 -11.69 -12.56 -34.09
N VAL A 366 -12.28 -13.55 -33.41
CA VAL A 366 -11.85 -13.99 -32.09
C VAL A 366 -10.83 -15.13 -32.24
N LYS A 367 -9.64 -14.94 -31.70
CA LYS A 367 -8.62 -15.99 -31.63
C LYS A 367 -8.99 -17.00 -30.51
N PRO A 368 -9.11 -18.30 -30.79
CA PRO A 368 -9.40 -19.31 -29.77
C PRO A 368 -8.27 -19.40 -28.72
N LEU A 369 -8.61 -19.70 -27.45
CA LEU A 369 -7.59 -19.89 -26.40
C LEU A 369 -6.70 -21.10 -26.66
N ASN A 370 -7.30 -22.19 -27.15
CA ASN A 370 -6.63 -23.43 -27.50
C ASN A 370 -6.73 -23.58 -29.01
N PHE A 371 -5.67 -23.21 -29.74
CA PHE A 371 -5.54 -23.45 -31.18
C PHE A 371 -4.37 -24.40 -31.41
N SER A 372 -4.52 -25.27 -32.39
CA SER A 372 -3.46 -26.21 -32.80
C SER A 372 -2.34 -25.45 -33.54
N PRO A 373 -1.08 -25.89 -33.45
CA PRO A 373 -0.02 -25.38 -34.31
C PRO A 373 -0.33 -25.52 -35.81
N CYS A 374 -1.26 -26.41 -36.19
CA CYS A 374 -1.73 -26.58 -37.56
C CYS A 374 -2.73 -25.51 -38.01
N ASP A 375 -3.32 -24.75 -37.10
CA ASP A 375 -4.29 -23.68 -37.40
C ASP A 375 -3.56 -22.39 -37.77
N VAL A 376 -2.88 -22.38 -38.90
CA VAL A 376 -2.02 -21.29 -39.38
C VAL A 376 -2.77 -19.95 -39.48
N GLU A 377 -4.07 -20.00 -39.74
CA GLU A 377 -4.93 -18.81 -39.84
C GLU A 377 -5.00 -17.98 -38.55
N TYR A 378 -4.75 -18.58 -37.37
CA TYR A 378 -4.78 -17.87 -36.10
C TYR A 378 -3.42 -17.34 -35.64
N TYR A 379 -2.32 -17.57 -36.35
CA TYR A 379 -0.99 -17.15 -35.90
C TYR A 379 -0.82 -15.63 -35.84
N ASN A 380 -1.28 -14.92 -36.86
CA ASN A 380 -1.07 -13.47 -37.02
C ASN A 380 -2.35 -12.65 -36.88
N VAL A 381 -3.41 -13.23 -36.31
CA VAL A 381 -4.76 -12.60 -36.27
C VAL A 381 -4.87 -11.48 -35.26
N VAL A 382 -4.04 -11.47 -34.20
CA VAL A 382 -4.06 -10.48 -33.12
C VAL A 382 -2.76 -9.68 -33.04
N GLY A 383 -2.77 -8.58 -32.36
CA GLY A 383 -1.67 -7.62 -32.22
C GLY A 383 -2.15 -6.20 -32.47
N PHE A 384 -1.27 -5.20 -32.36
CA PHE A 384 -1.65 -3.80 -32.62
C PHE A 384 -2.00 -3.54 -34.09
N GLU A 385 -1.40 -4.28 -35.01
CA GLU A 385 -1.73 -4.21 -36.44
C GLU A 385 -3.13 -4.76 -36.74
N ASN A 386 -3.60 -5.69 -35.92
CA ASN A 386 -4.93 -6.29 -35.96
C ASN A 386 -5.75 -5.92 -34.71
N LEU A 387 -5.78 -4.62 -34.35
CA LEU A 387 -6.38 -4.15 -33.13
C LEU A 387 -7.85 -4.56 -32.99
N LYS A 388 -8.61 -4.57 -34.06
CA LYS A 388 -10.00 -5.02 -34.10
C LYS A 388 -10.17 -6.44 -33.54
N ASN A 389 -9.35 -7.38 -34.03
CA ASN A 389 -9.38 -8.79 -33.61
C ASN A 389 -8.83 -8.94 -32.18
N THR A 390 -7.84 -8.14 -31.80
CA THR A 390 -7.27 -8.12 -30.45
C THR A 390 -8.31 -7.69 -29.43
N VAL A 391 -9.06 -6.63 -29.72
CA VAL A 391 -10.17 -6.15 -28.89
C VAL A 391 -11.27 -7.22 -28.78
N ALA A 392 -11.71 -7.78 -29.93
CA ALA A 392 -12.72 -8.84 -29.92
C ALA A 392 -12.28 -10.07 -29.12
N THR A 393 -11.04 -10.51 -29.31
CA THR A 393 -10.46 -11.65 -28.57
C THR A 393 -10.38 -11.37 -27.07
N PHE A 394 -9.92 -10.18 -26.66
CA PHE A 394 -9.83 -9.82 -25.26
C PHE A 394 -11.21 -9.78 -24.57
N TYR A 395 -12.18 -9.13 -25.19
CA TYR A 395 -13.52 -9.02 -24.59
C TYR A 395 -14.29 -10.34 -24.60
N LYS A 396 -13.96 -11.27 -25.50
CA LYS A 396 -14.53 -12.63 -25.47
C LYS A 396 -13.99 -13.48 -24.34
N HIS A 397 -12.68 -13.37 -24.04
CA HIS A 397 -12.02 -14.24 -23.08
C HIS A 397 -11.82 -13.60 -21.69
N GLY A 398 -11.77 -12.27 -21.62
CA GLY A 398 -11.59 -11.53 -20.38
C GLY A 398 -10.13 -11.36 -19.95
N ILE A 399 -9.96 -10.86 -18.73
CA ILE A 399 -8.66 -10.57 -18.11
C ILE A 399 -8.02 -11.90 -17.67
N ASN A 400 -6.70 -12.06 -17.94
CA ASN A 400 -5.92 -13.25 -17.51
C ASN A 400 -6.53 -14.60 -17.94
N ALA A 401 -7.15 -14.67 -19.11
CA ALA A 401 -7.85 -15.86 -19.59
C ALA A 401 -6.94 -17.09 -19.74
N LYS A 402 -5.62 -16.91 -19.86
CA LYS A 402 -4.62 -17.99 -19.88
C LYS A 402 -3.25 -17.50 -19.43
N GLN A 403 -2.34 -18.43 -19.14
CA GLN A 403 -0.93 -18.12 -18.86
C GLN A 403 -0.28 -17.40 -20.06
N ASN A 404 0.58 -16.40 -19.78
CA ASN A 404 1.24 -15.57 -20.81
C ASN A 404 0.27 -14.89 -21.79
N TYR A 405 -0.89 -14.42 -21.28
CA TYR A 405 -1.97 -13.86 -22.07
C TYR A 405 -1.54 -12.68 -22.96
N LEU A 406 -0.64 -11.82 -22.49
CA LEU A 406 -0.08 -10.72 -23.29
C LEU A 406 0.71 -11.20 -24.51
N SER A 407 1.44 -12.30 -24.36
CA SER A 407 2.14 -12.94 -25.50
C SER A 407 1.14 -13.57 -26.47
N PHE A 408 0.08 -14.18 -25.96
CA PHE A 408 -1.01 -14.72 -26.79
C PHE A 408 -1.69 -13.62 -27.63
N LEU A 409 -1.86 -12.42 -27.06
CA LEU A 409 -2.38 -11.23 -27.76
C LEU A 409 -1.31 -10.50 -28.59
N ARG A 410 -0.06 -10.98 -28.62
CA ARG A 410 1.09 -10.35 -29.29
C ARG A 410 1.37 -8.90 -28.84
N CYS A 411 1.10 -8.60 -27.58
CA CYS A 411 1.24 -7.27 -26.96
C CYS A 411 2.14 -7.28 -25.72
N HIS A 412 3.07 -8.24 -25.59
CA HIS A 412 3.80 -8.52 -24.35
C HIS A 412 4.71 -7.37 -23.83
N ARG A 413 5.16 -6.45 -24.68
CA ARG A 413 6.02 -5.32 -24.29
C ARG A 413 5.25 -4.00 -24.12
N GLU A 414 4.00 -3.94 -24.52
CA GLU A 414 3.21 -2.71 -24.61
C GLU A 414 1.88 -2.82 -23.83
N SER A 415 1.91 -3.42 -22.64
CA SER A 415 0.71 -3.61 -21.83
C SER A 415 -0.02 -2.30 -21.51
N LYS A 416 0.70 -1.19 -21.29
CA LYS A 416 0.10 0.13 -21.05
C LYS A 416 -0.70 0.60 -22.27
N ARG A 417 -0.12 0.50 -23.46
CA ARG A 417 -0.79 0.87 -24.72
C ARG A 417 -2.02 -0.01 -24.96
N LEU A 418 -1.89 -1.32 -24.73
CA LEU A 418 -3.01 -2.25 -24.87
C LEU A 418 -4.15 -1.92 -23.90
N ASN A 419 -3.85 -1.58 -22.63
CA ASN A 419 -4.88 -1.18 -21.66
C ASN A 419 -5.64 0.06 -22.13
N ILE A 420 -4.96 1.03 -22.75
CA ILE A 420 -5.59 2.22 -23.33
C ILE A 420 -6.49 1.82 -24.50
N GLU A 421 -5.98 1.02 -25.46
CA GLU A 421 -6.74 0.60 -26.63
C GLU A 421 -7.98 -0.24 -26.27
N LEU A 422 -7.87 -1.06 -25.24
CA LEU A 422 -9.01 -1.80 -24.67
C LEU A 422 -9.97 -0.94 -23.86
N ASN A 423 -9.67 0.33 -23.63
CA ASN A 423 -10.44 1.21 -22.78
C ASN A 423 -10.66 0.62 -21.35
N LEU A 424 -9.59 0.06 -20.75
CA LEU A 424 -9.68 -0.48 -19.39
C LEU A 424 -9.64 0.63 -18.33
N PRO A 425 -10.38 0.49 -17.22
CA PRO A 425 -10.39 1.47 -16.16
C PRO A 425 -9.01 1.58 -15.49
N SER A 426 -8.45 2.76 -15.54
CA SER A 426 -7.19 3.14 -14.90
C SER A 426 -7.40 4.26 -13.89
N THR A 427 -6.41 4.54 -13.04
CA THR A 427 -6.46 5.69 -12.12
C THR A 427 -6.69 7.00 -12.85
N SER A 428 -6.08 7.19 -14.02
CA SER A 428 -6.21 8.41 -14.83
C SER A 428 -7.60 8.57 -15.43
N THR A 429 -8.17 7.49 -16.01
CA THR A 429 -9.54 7.54 -16.57
C THR A 429 -10.60 7.72 -15.49
N LEU A 430 -10.42 7.07 -14.34
CA LEU A 430 -11.30 7.25 -13.20
C LEU A 430 -11.23 8.67 -12.62
N ASN A 431 -10.04 9.28 -12.55
CA ASN A 431 -9.92 10.68 -12.12
C ASN A 431 -10.72 11.62 -12.99
N VAL A 432 -10.71 11.44 -14.32
CA VAL A 432 -11.54 12.25 -15.24
C VAL A 432 -13.02 12.15 -14.85
N LEU A 433 -13.53 10.93 -14.69
CA LEU A 433 -14.95 10.67 -14.38
C LEU A 433 -15.34 11.19 -13.00
N LEU A 434 -14.49 10.94 -12.00
CA LEU A 434 -14.75 11.37 -10.62
C LEU A 434 -14.65 12.87 -10.47
N THR A 435 -13.74 13.54 -11.20
CA THR A 435 -13.61 15.00 -11.21
C THR A 435 -14.86 15.64 -11.79
N LEU A 436 -15.35 15.18 -12.95
CA LEU A 436 -16.62 15.66 -13.52
C LEU A 436 -17.78 15.47 -12.54
N LEU A 437 -17.88 14.30 -11.89
CA LEU A 437 -18.93 14.04 -10.91
C LEU A 437 -18.85 14.98 -9.70
N VAL A 438 -17.67 15.30 -9.21
CA VAL A 438 -17.47 16.20 -8.06
C VAL A 438 -17.72 17.67 -8.45
N ILE A 439 -17.38 18.08 -9.67
CA ILE A 439 -17.70 19.41 -10.19
C ILE A 439 -19.21 19.62 -10.21
N GLU A 440 -19.98 18.64 -10.71
CA GLU A 440 -21.44 18.71 -10.73
C GLU A 440 -22.06 18.60 -9.32
N HIS A 441 -21.43 17.85 -8.43
CA HIS A 441 -21.95 17.57 -7.09
C HIS A 441 -20.86 17.75 -6.01
N PRO A 442 -20.55 18.99 -5.58
CA PRO A 442 -19.48 19.27 -4.60
C PRO A 442 -19.69 18.63 -3.22
N LYS A 443 -20.89 18.14 -2.93
CA LYS A 443 -21.20 17.38 -1.69
C LYS A 443 -20.57 15.98 -1.69
N ILE A 444 -20.18 15.45 -2.84
CA ILE A 444 -19.49 14.17 -2.97
C ILE A 444 -18.05 14.33 -2.43
N THR A 445 -17.74 13.54 -1.42
CA THR A 445 -16.43 13.55 -0.76
C THR A 445 -15.63 12.30 -1.10
N PRO A 446 -14.28 12.28 -0.96
CA PRO A 446 -13.50 11.06 -1.15
C PRO A 446 -13.98 9.89 -0.28
N ALA A 447 -14.42 10.16 0.95
CA ALA A 447 -14.98 9.12 1.82
C ALA A 447 -16.31 8.55 1.31
N TRP A 448 -17.13 9.37 0.64
CA TRP A 448 -18.36 8.95 -0.03
C TRP A 448 -18.03 8.03 -1.22
N LEU A 449 -17.10 8.44 -2.08
CA LEU A 449 -16.63 7.65 -3.23
C LEU A 449 -16.01 6.32 -2.80
N GLN A 450 -15.19 6.30 -1.75
CA GLN A 450 -14.57 5.08 -1.23
C GLN A 450 -15.59 4.05 -0.74
N LYS A 451 -16.74 4.49 -0.26
CA LYS A 451 -17.82 3.65 0.27
C LYS A 451 -18.88 3.31 -0.76
N TRP A 452 -18.79 3.86 -1.96
CA TRP A 452 -19.79 3.67 -2.99
C TRP A 452 -19.80 2.22 -3.50
N GLU A 453 -20.83 1.48 -3.12
CA GLU A 453 -21.09 0.12 -3.58
C GLU A 453 -22.17 0.18 -4.68
N LEU A 454 -21.86 -0.40 -5.84
CA LEU A 454 -22.83 -0.53 -6.91
C LEU A 454 -23.85 -1.63 -6.62
N PHE A 455 -23.37 -2.76 -6.04
CA PHE A 455 -24.20 -3.92 -5.73
C PHE A 455 -24.16 -4.25 -4.24
N ASP A 456 -25.26 -4.79 -3.72
CA ASP A 456 -25.33 -5.38 -2.38
C ASP A 456 -24.70 -6.80 -2.33
N THR A 457 -24.82 -7.47 -1.19
CA THR A 457 -24.35 -8.85 -1.00
C THR A 457 -25.10 -9.87 -1.84
N ASN A 458 -26.34 -9.56 -2.23
CA ASN A 458 -27.22 -10.44 -2.99
C ASN A 458 -27.09 -10.20 -4.51
N GLY A 459 -26.30 -9.18 -4.92
CA GLY A 459 -26.12 -8.82 -6.33
C GLY A 459 -27.16 -7.84 -6.87
N ASN A 460 -28.01 -7.24 -6.02
CA ASN A 460 -28.94 -6.21 -6.45
C ASN A 460 -28.22 -4.87 -6.60
N MET A 461 -28.59 -4.10 -7.62
CA MET A 461 -28.02 -2.77 -7.84
C MET A 461 -28.62 -1.79 -6.82
N VAL A 462 -27.78 -1.29 -5.91
CA VAL A 462 -28.17 -0.37 -4.83
C VAL A 462 -27.47 0.98 -4.90
N GLY A 463 -26.33 1.05 -5.58
CA GLY A 463 -25.52 2.27 -5.67
C GLY A 463 -25.93 3.26 -6.76
N TYR A 464 -26.78 2.84 -7.68
CA TYR A 464 -27.37 3.65 -8.76
C TYR A 464 -28.81 3.21 -8.96
N GLN A 465 -29.75 4.10 -8.76
CA GLN A 465 -31.18 3.80 -8.75
C GLN A 465 -31.96 4.84 -9.57
N GLN A 466 -33.06 4.43 -10.14
CA GLN A 466 -34.07 5.31 -10.75
C GLN A 466 -35.30 5.39 -9.86
N THR A 467 -35.70 6.59 -9.50
CA THR A 467 -36.91 6.85 -8.72
C THR A 467 -37.76 7.87 -9.50
N GLY A 468 -38.84 7.40 -10.12
CA GLY A 468 -39.61 8.21 -11.08
C GLY A 468 -38.73 8.65 -12.26
N ASN A 469 -38.68 9.95 -12.50
CA ASN A 469 -37.86 10.53 -13.57
C ASN A 469 -36.44 10.92 -13.11
N GLN A 470 -36.08 10.66 -11.84
CA GLN A 470 -34.79 11.03 -11.28
C GLN A 470 -33.86 9.83 -11.17
N TYR A 471 -32.57 10.07 -11.41
CA TYR A 471 -31.50 9.11 -11.19
C TYR A 471 -30.71 9.51 -9.95
N ILE A 472 -30.44 8.55 -9.09
CA ILE A 472 -29.87 8.78 -7.76
C ILE A 472 -28.65 7.89 -7.57
N ALA A 473 -27.53 8.49 -7.17
CA ALA A 473 -26.36 7.76 -6.70
C ALA A 473 -26.40 7.66 -5.17
N VAL A 474 -26.22 6.44 -4.64
CA VAL A 474 -26.37 6.13 -3.21
C VAL A 474 -25.07 5.59 -2.65
N SER A 475 -24.59 6.20 -1.56
CA SER A 475 -23.43 5.71 -0.81
C SER A 475 -23.64 5.85 0.70
N HIS A 476 -22.77 5.23 1.50
CA HIS A 476 -22.88 5.18 2.95
C HIS A 476 -21.77 5.94 3.65
N LYS A 477 -22.14 6.80 4.62
CA LYS A 477 -21.19 7.53 5.48
C LYS A 477 -21.41 7.19 6.95
N PRO A 478 -20.76 6.15 7.48
CA PRO A 478 -21.06 5.59 8.82
C PRO A 478 -20.93 6.58 9.99
N ARG A 479 -20.21 7.70 9.81
CA ARG A 479 -19.98 8.71 10.88
C ARG A 479 -21.24 9.48 11.30
N LYS A 480 -22.31 9.41 10.51
CA LYS A 480 -23.58 10.13 10.79
C LYS A 480 -24.60 9.31 11.60
N GLY A 481 -24.20 8.15 12.11
CA GLY A 481 -25.10 7.22 12.80
C GLY A 481 -25.85 6.30 11.84
N SER A 482 -26.59 5.31 12.37
CA SER A 482 -27.29 4.30 11.56
C SER A 482 -28.40 4.89 10.70
N THR A 483 -29.13 5.87 11.19
CA THR A 483 -30.27 6.51 10.53
C THR A 483 -29.88 7.48 9.40
N ASN A 484 -28.72 8.14 9.50
CA ASN A 484 -28.24 9.13 8.53
C ASN A 484 -26.99 8.65 7.76
N ALA A 485 -26.70 7.35 7.80
CA ALA A 485 -25.52 6.79 7.15
C ALA A 485 -25.65 6.79 5.62
N GLN A 486 -26.87 6.58 5.08
CA GLN A 486 -27.15 6.63 3.66
C GLN A 486 -27.13 8.08 3.18
N GLN A 487 -26.45 8.33 2.07
CA GLN A 487 -26.38 9.63 1.42
C GLN A 487 -26.70 9.48 -0.05
N GLU A 488 -27.70 10.24 -0.47
CA GLU A 488 -28.22 10.26 -1.83
C GLU A 488 -27.79 11.53 -2.55
N VAL A 489 -27.47 11.38 -3.83
CA VAL A 489 -27.14 12.46 -4.74
C VAL A 489 -28.02 12.31 -5.97
N VAL A 490 -28.92 13.26 -6.18
CA VAL A 490 -29.75 13.33 -7.39
C VAL A 490 -28.87 13.79 -8.53
N LEU A 491 -28.82 13.02 -9.61
CA LEU A 491 -27.95 13.25 -10.76
C LEU A 491 -28.66 14.12 -11.81
N ASN A 492 -27.93 15.06 -12.39
CA ASN A 492 -28.33 15.75 -13.60
C ASN A 492 -27.92 14.94 -14.85
N ASP A 493 -28.25 15.40 -16.05
CA ASP A 493 -27.97 14.67 -17.28
C ASP A 493 -26.49 14.38 -17.50
N MET A 494 -25.61 15.35 -17.17
CA MET A 494 -24.17 15.18 -17.28
C MET A 494 -23.66 14.13 -16.30
N SER A 495 -23.96 14.27 -15.03
CA SER A 495 -23.52 13.34 -13.99
C SER A 495 -24.13 11.95 -14.14
N LYS A 496 -25.38 11.85 -14.65
CA LYS A 496 -26.00 10.59 -15.06
C LYS A 496 -25.16 9.89 -16.13
N SER A 497 -24.82 10.61 -17.21
CA SER A 497 -24.00 10.09 -18.30
C SER A 497 -22.62 9.59 -17.81
N VAL A 498 -22.00 10.33 -16.90
CA VAL A 498 -20.72 9.95 -16.28
C VAL A 498 -20.89 8.67 -15.44
N VAL A 499 -21.94 8.56 -14.63
CA VAL A 499 -22.18 7.38 -13.78
C VAL A 499 -22.49 6.14 -14.62
N GLU A 500 -23.35 6.27 -15.63
CA GLU A 500 -23.67 5.17 -16.55
C GLU A 500 -22.44 4.69 -17.32
N PHE A 501 -21.58 5.62 -17.75
CA PHE A 501 -20.31 5.26 -18.35
C PHE A 501 -19.36 4.58 -17.35
N LEU A 502 -19.26 5.08 -16.12
CA LEU A 502 -18.43 4.49 -15.07
C LEU A 502 -18.84 3.03 -14.77
N ILE A 503 -20.14 2.73 -14.72
CA ILE A 503 -20.66 1.37 -14.56
C ILE A 503 -20.16 0.46 -15.69
N LYS A 504 -20.28 0.92 -16.93
CA LYS A 504 -19.83 0.18 -18.12
C LYS A 504 -18.31 0.04 -18.17
N HIS A 505 -17.60 1.12 -17.90
CA HIS A 505 -16.14 1.18 -17.94
C HIS A 505 -15.50 0.21 -16.92
N THR A 506 -16.11 0.05 -15.74
CA THR A 506 -15.65 -0.87 -14.70
C THR A 506 -16.19 -2.29 -14.81
N HIS A 507 -17.00 -2.59 -15.83
CA HIS A 507 -17.67 -3.90 -15.98
C HIS A 507 -16.67 -5.06 -16.07
N THR A 508 -15.68 -4.97 -16.95
CA THR A 508 -14.66 -6.03 -17.14
C THR A 508 -13.85 -6.29 -15.87
N ALA A 509 -13.51 -5.23 -15.11
CA ALA A 509 -12.86 -5.36 -13.81
C ALA A 509 -13.76 -6.10 -12.80
N ARG A 510 -15.04 -5.79 -12.82
CA ARG A 510 -16.05 -6.38 -11.92
C ARG A 510 -16.25 -7.86 -12.18
N GLU A 511 -16.40 -8.24 -13.44
CA GLU A 511 -16.53 -9.65 -13.84
C GLU A 511 -15.29 -10.46 -13.46
N HIS A 512 -14.10 -9.92 -13.67
CA HIS A 512 -12.87 -10.57 -13.27
C HIS A 512 -12.77 -10.79 -11.75
N LEU A 513 -13.14 -9.78 -10.93
CA LEU A 513 -13.17 -9.92 -9.47
C LEU A 513 -14.22 -10.92 -9.01
N ARG A 514 -15.40 -10.92 -9.65
CA ARG A 514 -16.49 -11.83 -9.35
C ARG A 514 -16.11 -13.29 -9.63
N SER A 515 -15.52 -13.55 -10.77
CA SER A 515 -15.02 -14.89 -11.14
C SER A 515 -13.91 -15.39 -10.23
N ALA A 516 -13.10 -14.48 -9.68
CA ALA A 516 -12.06 -14.78 -8.68
C ALA A 516 -12.60 -14.90 -7.24
N GLY A 517 -13.91 -14.79 -7.00
CA GLY A 517 -14.50 -14.84 -5.66
C GLY A 517 -14.17 -13.65 -4.77
N ASN A 518 -13.67 -12.54 -5.34
CA ASN A 518 -13.31 -11.34 -4.58
C ASN A 518 -14.53 -10.44 -4.39
N THR A 519 -14.90 -10.16 -3.13
CA THR A 519 -16.08 -9.35 -2.78
C THR A 519 -16.04 -7.89 -3.22
N ASP A 520 -14.87 -7.37 -3.63
CA ASP A 520 -14.70 -6.01 -4.12
C ASP A 520 -15.44 -5.76 -5.45
N TRP A 521 -15.89 -6.81 -6.17
CA TRP A 521 -16.71 -6.67 -7.37
C TRP A 521 -17.96 -5.81 -7.15
N ARG A 522 -18.43 -5.70 -5.90
CA ARG A 522 -19.59 -4.89 -5.54
C ARG A 522 -19.33 -3.38 -5.59
N LYS A 523 -18.05 -2.97 -5.52
CA LYS A 523 -17.67 -1.55 -5.48
C LYS A 523 -17.84 -0.88 -6.85
N MET A 524 -18.11 0.43 -6.82
CA MET A 524 -18.24 1.23 -8.04
C MET A 524 -16.89 1.48 -8.70
N ILE A 525 -15.85 1.81 -7.91
CA ILE A 525 -14.57 2.33 -8.40
C ILE A 525 -13.53 1.21 -8.43
N LEU A 526 -13.35 0.61 -9.60
CA LEU A 526 -12.46 -0.52 -9.85
C LEU A 526 -11.49 -0.19 -10.97
N ILE A 527 -10.27 -0.72 -10.89
CA ILE A 527 -9.28 -0.67 -11.97
C ILE A 527 -9.01 -2.06 -12.53
N ALA A 528 -8.61 -2.09 -13.80
CA ALA A 528 -8.22 -3.31 -14.50
C ALA A 528 -6.93 -3.08 -15.28
N SER A 529 -6.20 -4.16 -15.49
CA SER A 529 -5.02 -4.20 -16.36
C SER A 529 -4.90 -5.57 -16.99
N THR A 530 -4.35 -5.62 -18.19
CA THR A 530 -4.04 -6.89 -18.89
C THR A 530 -2.88 -7.66 -18.25
N SER A 531 -2.05 -6.98 -17.44
CA SER A 531 -0.87 -7.57 -16.79
C SER A 531 -1.05 -7.89 -15.31
N ASN A 532 -2.07 -7.33 -14.65
CA ASN A 532 -2.31 -7.48 -13.22
C ASN A 532 -3.77 -7.82 -12.94
N SER A 533 -4.02 -8.41 -11.78
CA SER A 533 -5.38 -8.63 -11.31
C SER A 533 -6.12 -7.31 -11.10
N SER A 534 -7.42 -7.30 -11.41
CA SER A 534 -8.30 -6.17 -11.10
C SER A 534 -8.34 -5.92 -9.59
N CYS A 535 -8.48 -4.67 -9.19
CA CYS A 535 -8.53 -4.31 -7.77
C CYS A 535 -9.35 -3.05 -7.50
N LEU A 536 -9.68 -2.86 -6.22
CA LEU A 536 -10.29 -1.63 -5.70
C LEU A 536 -9.27 -0.49 -5.67
N VAL A 537 -9.70 0.70 -6.06
CA VAL A 537 -8.87 1.92 -5.94
C VAL A 537 -8.89 2.45 -4.52
N ASN A 538 -7.70 2.69 -3.94
CA ASN A 538 -7.58 3.47 -2.72
C ASN A 538 -7.47 4.95 -3.08
N LEU A 539 -8.58 5.69 -2.96
CA LEU A 539 -8.65 7.09 -3.36
C LEU A 539 -7.64 8.00 -2.64
N ASN A 540 -7.25 7.66 -1.41
CA ASN A 540 -6.31 8.48 -0.64
C ASN A 540 -4.85 8.37 -1.12
N SER A 541 -4.47 7.25 -1.72
CA SER A 541 -3.09 7.02 -2.19
C SER A 541 -2.96 6.99 -3.71
N THR A 542 -4.01 6.56 -4.40
CA THR A 542 -3.95 6.24 -5.83
C THR A 542 -4.30 7.43 -6.71
N LEU A 543 -5.14 8.37 -6.24
CA LEU A 543 -5.45 9.58 -7.00
C LEU A 543 -4.20 10.45 -7.20
N HIS A 544 -3.31 10.51 -6.22
CA HIS A 544 -2.04 11.23 -6.35
C HIS A 544 -1.03 10.57 -7.30
N ALA A 545 -1.21 9.29 -7.62
CA ALA A 545 -0.33 8.54 -8.52
C ALA A 545 -0.76 8.58 -9.99
N ALA A 546 -1.82 9.30 -10.33
CA ALA A 546 -2.35 9.39 -11.69
C ALA A 546 -1.54 10.37 -12.56
N LYS A 547 -0.28 10.04 -12.88
CA LYS A 547 0.63 10.88 -13.62
C LYS A 547 0.01 11.36 -14.95
N ASP A 548 -0.57 10.45 -15.73
CA ASP A 548 -1.16 10.79 -17.03
C ASP A 548 -2.29 11.83 -16.90
N PHE A 549 -3.05 11.81 -15.79
CA PHE A 549 -4.10 12.82 -15.53
C PHE A 549 -3.51 14.22 -15.32
N TYR A 550 -2.42 14.33 -14.55
CA TYR A 550 -1.73 15.59 -14.34
C TYR A 550 -1.04 16.09 -15.61
N ASP A 551 -0.44 15.18 -16.39
CA ASP A 551 0.16 15.50 -17.69
C ASP A 551 -0.91 16.10 -18.65
N TRP A 552 -2.14 15.56 -18.64
CA TRP A 552 -3.25 16.11 -19.42
C TRP A 552 -3.68 17.51 -18.97
N LEU A 553 -3.66 17.80 -17.67
CA LEU A 553 -3.98 19.13 -17.14
C LEU A 553 -2.91 20.18 -17.50
N GLN A 554 -1.68 19.75 -17.77
CA GLN A 554 -0.57 20.61 -18.15
C GLN A 554 -0.40 20.72 -19.68
N ASP A 555 -1.11 19.90 -20.44
CA ASP A 555 -1.01 19.89 -21.91
C ASP A 555 -1.64 21.15 -22.51
N LYS A 556 -0.78 22.05 -23.02
CA LYS A 556 -1.20 23.32 -23.61
C LYS A 556 -2.13 23.17 -24.83
N SER A 557 -2.09 22.02 -25.51
CA SER A 557 -2.99 21.74 -26.63
C SER A 557 -4.46 21.55 -26.21
N LEU A 558 -4.69 21.30 -24.93
CA LEU A 558 -6.01 21.13 -24.32
C LEU A 558 -6.53 22.45 -23.69
N PHE A 559 -5.78 23.53 -23.73
CA PHE A 559 -6.25 24.83 -23.24
C PHE A 559 -7.33 25.35 -24.16
N ASP A 560 -8.41 25.86 -23.58
CA ASP A 560 -9.47 26.51 -24.36
C ASP A 560 -8.95 27.86 -24.86
N LYS A 561 -8.80 27.99 -26.17
CA LYS A 561 -8.35 29.24 -26.81
C LYS A 561 -9.22 30.47 -26.51
N LYS A 562 -10.43 30.24 -25.95
CA LYS A 562 -11.33 31.33 -25.52
C LYS A 562 -11.09 31.80 -24.08
N SER A 563 -10.22 31.16 -23.32
CA SER A 563 -9.90 31.53 -21.93
C SER A 563 -8.59 32.31 -21.79
N GLU A 564 -7.95 32.70 -22.91
CA GLU A 564 -6.72 33.51 -22.92
C GLU A 564 -6.99 35.03 -22.99
N ILE A 565 -8.22 35.51 -22.65
CA ILE A 565 -8.51 36.94 -22.56
C ILE A 565 -8.63 37.37 -21.11
#